data_371c004b3a6a4b6fbf98163e04bce068
#
_entry.id   371c004b3a6a4b6fbf98163e04bce068
#
_cell.length_a   1.000
_cell.length_b   1.000
_cell.length_c   1.000
_cell.angle_alpha   90.00
_cell.angle_beta   90.00
_cell.angle_gamma   90.00
#
_symmetry.space_group_name_H-M   'P 1'
#
loop_
_entity.id
_entity.type
_entity.pdbx_description
1 polymer ?
#
loop_
_entity_poly.entity_id
_entity_poly.type
_entity_poly.pdbx_seq_one_letter_code
_entity_poly.pdbx_strand_id
1 'polypeptide(L)'
;MRKNILFITSCLLAATTFAEDINTLPKDTTKVIDIEEVVVIASPKETGKLRELPTAVSLLSQKDMQANQITTLKNVSSLVPNFFMPDYGSRLTSAIYIRGIGSRINTPAVGLYVDNIPYIDKSAFDFNFYDIERIDILRGPQGTLYGRNTMGGLIKVHTRSPFSYQGTDVKLSYGTKSNYRSASLTHYHRWSDCFAFSAGGYYEGSDGFFRNSLNGKKVDNMEAGGGRIHAIWLPSENLKLDFTIGYDYNDEGGYPYYYTGAIDGYDKENEKYKNYIGKISYDQDCTYRRGLFNTGLNIEYQAQKFILSAVTGFQNLNDRMFMDQDFLPVSIYTIEQKQRLNTISEEITFKSKNNKRWQWVTGVSGFYQWLHTTGPVNFMEDGVTDMIEGNINNTFKKIHLDDPRRTPEMSLDVLNNRIRVSGSFDTPVFSTAPF
;
A
#
# COMPACT_ATOMS: atom_id res chain seq x y z
N MET A 1 -16.73 -35.44 0.49
CA MET A 1 -16.51 -34.50 1.64
C MET A 1 -15.94 -35.19 2.90
N ARG A 2 -16.22 -36.44 3.22
CA ARG A 2 -15.68 -37.11 4.44
C ARG A 2 -14.21 -37.54 4.39
N LYS A 3 -13.61 -37.72 3.23
CA LYS A 3 -12.18 -38.15 3.11
C LYS A 3 -11.17 -37.01 3.32
N ASN A 4 -11.54 -35.76 3.05
CA ASN A 4 -10.62 -34.60 3.19
C ASN A 4 -10.55 -34.09 4.64
N ILE A 5 -11.59 -34.35 5.44
CA ILE A 5 -11.60 -33.97 6.87
C ILE A 5 -10.66 -34.90 7.66
N LEU A 6 -10.55 -36.17 7.26
CA LEU A 6 -9.64 -37.13 7.92
C LEU A 6 -8.16 -36.78 7.70
N PHE A 7 -7.79 -36.16 6.58
CA PHE A 7 -6.42 -35.79 6.27
C PHE A 7 -5.98 -34.56 7.07
N ILE A 8 -6.88 -33.59 7.27
CA ILE A 8 -6.62 -32.39 8.10
C ILE A 8 -6.50 -32.77 9.57
N THR A 9 -7.32 -33.69 10.06
CA THR A 9 -7.26 -34.17 11.45
C THR A 9 -5.97 -34.98 11.70
N SER A 10 -5.47 -35.70 10.72
CA SER A 10 -4.21 -36.46 10.81
C SER A 10 -3.00 -35.55 10.83
N CYS A 11 -2.99 -34.43 10.11
CA CYS A 11 -1.90 -33.43 10.17
C CYS A 11 -1.89 -32.66 11.49
N LEU A 12 -3.04 -32.42 12.11
CA LEU A 12 -3.11 -31.77 13.44
C LEU A 12 -2.63 -32.68 14.57
N LEU A 13 -2.83 -34.00 14.47
CA LEU A 13 -2.37 -34.96 15.45
C LEU A 13 -0.86 -35.25 15.36
N ALA A 14 -0.24 -35.06 14.19
CA ALA A 14 1.21 -35.19 14.02
C ALA A 14 2.01 -34.02 14.61
N ALA A 15 1.38 -32.86 14.82
CA ALA A 15 2.02 -31.68 15.41
C ALA A 15 2.14 -31.73 16.94
N THR A 16 1.51 -32.69 17.61
CA THR A 16 1.49 -32.78 19.09
C THR A 16 2.56 -33.70 19.69
N THR A 17 3.41 -34.35 18.87
CA THR A 17 4.40 -35.33 19.37
C THR A 17 5.85 -34.83 19.46
N PHE A 18 6.10 -33.53 19.27
CA PHE A 18 7.42 -32.92 19.49
C PHE A 18 7.41 -31.82 20.56
N ALA A 19 6.70 -32.06 21.67
CA ALA A 19 6.91 -31.30 22.90
C ALA A 19 7.88 -32.11 23.79
N GLU A 20 9.16 -31.96 23.52
CA GLU A 20 10.19 -32.41 24.44
C GLU A 20 10.35 -31.40 25.57
N ASP A 21 10.48 -31.93 26.78
CA ASP A 21 10.57 -31.21 28.06
C ASP A 21 11.57 -30.04 28.09
N ILE A 22 11.07 -28.83 28.10
CA ILE A 22 11.81 -27.62 28.44
C ILE A 22 11.76 -27.43 29.95
N ASN A 23 12.42 -28.29 30.70
CA ASN A 23 12.55 -28.17 32.16
C ASN A 23 13.99 -28.28 32.68
N THR A 24 14.97 -27.74 31.94
CA THR A 24 16.32 -27.53 32.50
C THR A 24 16.96 -26.27 31.88
N LEU A 25 16.39 -25.11 32.12
CA LEU A 25 17.16 -23.87 32.03
C LEU A 25 17.35 -23.34 33.47
N PRO A 26 18.58 -22.97 33.85
CA PRO A 26 18.83 -22.39 35.18
C PRO A 26 18.06 -21.07 35.26
N LYS A 27 17.30 -20.95 36.36
CA LYS A 27 16.68 -19.69 36.77
C LYS A 27 17.77 -18.68 37.09
N ASP A 28 18.23 -17.95 36.13
CA ASP A 28 18.96 -16.71 36.37
C ASP A 28 17.99 -15.55 36.28
N THR A 29 17.41 -15.24 37.43
CA THR A 29 16.46 -14.17 37.66
C THR A 29 17.20 -12.86 37.88
N THR A 30 17.87 -12.31 36.88
CA THR A 30 18.21 -10.88 36.90
C THR A 30 18.88 -10.47 35.60
N LYS A 31 18.09 -10.18 34.65
CA LYS A 31 18.19 -9.09 33.67
C LYS A 31 17.05 -9.29 32.69
N VAL A 32 15.93 -8.68 32.99
CA VAL A 32 15.04 -8.27 31.93
C VAL A 32 15.84 -7.27 31.10
N ILE A 33 16.56 -7.76 30.12
CA ILE A 33 17.09 -6.93 29.06
C ILE A 33 15.83 -6.54 28.33
N ASP A 34 15.41 -5.32 28.57
CA ASP A 34 14.34 -4.70 27.83
C ASP A 34 14.80 -4.68 26.36
N ILE A 35 14.27 -5.61 25.55
CA ILE A 35 14.63 -5.78 24.13
C ILE A 35 14.24 -4.53 23.34
N GLU A 36 13.42 -3.66 23.92
CA GLU A 36 13.11 -2.33 23.38
C GLU A 36 14.34 -1.40 23.36
N GLU A 37 15.39 -1.71 24.09
CA GLU A 37 16.65 -0.96 24.09
C GLU A 37 17.74 -1.58 23.18
N VAL A 38 17.41 -2.66 22.46
CA VAL A 38 18.29 -3.19 21.43
C VAL A 38 18.44 -2.13 20.35
N VAL A 39 19.56 -1.47 20.47
CA VAL A 39 20.28 -0.68 19.49
C VAL A 39 19.58 -0.71 18.13
N VAL A 40 18.70 0.22 17.94
CA VAL A 40 18.16 0.54 16.63
C VAL A 40 19.37 0.93 15.80
N ILE A 41 19.90 0.00 15.02
CA ILE A 41 21.02 0.24 14.13
C ILE A 41 20.55 1.33 13.18
N ALA A 42 21.22 2.46 13.23
CA ALA A 42 20.96 3.56 12.34
C ALA A 42 20.99 3.07 10.90
N SER A 43 20.09 3.58 10.10
CA SER A 43 20.09 3.35 8.64
C SER A 43 21.46 3.72 8.07
N PRO A 44 21.82 3.26 6.85
CA PRO A 44 23.04 3.66 6.17
C PRO A 44 23.31 5.17 6.19
N LYS A 45 22.26 5.98 6.20
CA LYS A 45 22.31 7.45 6.14
C LYS A 45 22.43 8.15 7.51
N GLU A 46 22.20 7.47 8.61
CA GLU A 46 22.19 8.07 9.96
C GLU A 46 23.49 7.79 10.69
N THR A 47 24.05 8.81 11.32
CA THR A 47 25.31 8.70 12.08
C THR A 47 25.12 8.40 13.56
N GLY A 48 23.93 8.65 14.08
CA GLY A 48 23.55 8.45 15.47
C GLY A 48 22.46 7.41 15.69
N LYS A 49 22.20 7.11 16.94
CA LYS A 49 21.04 6.27 17.29
C LYS A 49 19.76 7.04 16.96
N LEU A 50 18.71 6.34 16.55
CA LEU A 50 17.41 6.95 16.22
C LEU A 50 16.87 7.84 17.37
N ARG A 51 17.13 7.42 18.63
CA ARG A 51 16.77 8.17 19.85
C ARG A 51 17.49 9.52 19.99
N GLU A 52 18.63 9.67 19.35
CA GLU A 52 19.47 10.90 19.42
C GLU A 52 19.17 11.88 18.30
N LEU A 53 18.31 11.50 17.35
CA LEU A 53 17.93 12.37 16.26
C LEU A 53 17.05 13.52 16.76
N PRO A 54 17.27 14.76 16.29
CA PRO A 54 16.47 15.93 16.66
C PRO A 54 15.09 15.93 15.95
N THR A 55 14.44 14.79 15.91
CA THR A 55 13.18 14.56 15.19
C THR A 55 12.21 13.79 16.08
N ALA A 56 10.94 14.15 16.04
CA ALA A 56 9.92 13.39 16.75
C ALA A 56 9.71 12.04 16.06
N VAL A 57 10.06 10.95 16.74
CA VAL A 57 9.98 9.59 16.23
C VAL A 57 8.91 8.82 17.00
N SER A 58 8.11 8.03 16.28
CA SER A 58 7.26 6.99 16.86
C SER A 58 7.78 5.64 16.37
N LEU A 59 8.03 4.74 17.32
CA LEU A 59 8.47 3.38 17.08
C LEU A 59 7.30 2.45 17.36
N LEU A 60 6.97 1.58 16.43
CA LEU A 60 6.00 0.50 16.60
C LEU A 60 6.75 -0.82 16.52
N SER A 61 6.82 -1.51 17.63
CA SER A 61 7.41 -2.86 17.70
C SER A 61 6.44 -3.90 17.13
N GLN A 62 6.95 -5.10 16.86
CA GLN A 62 6.11 -6.23 16.48
C GLN A 62 5.01 -6.50 17.53
N LYS A 63 5.34 -6.37 18.82
CA LYS A 63 4.41 -6.54 19.92
C LYS A 63 3.27 -5.50 19.88
N ASP A 64 3.60 -4.24 19.60
CA ASP A 64 2.60 -3.18 19.45
C ASP A 64 1.69 -3.45 18.26
N MET A 65 2.26 -3.87 17.13
CA MET A 65 1.49 -4.21 15.93
C MET A 65 0.55 -5.40 16.17
N GLN A 66 1.02 -6.42 16.86
CA GLN A 66 0.18 -7.58 17.22
C GLN A 66 -0.93 -7.23 18.20
N ALA A 67 -0.63 -6.48 19.26
CA ALA A 67 -1.59 -6.10 20.29
C ALA A 67 -2.71 -5.20 19.71
N ASN A 68 -2.40 -4.38 18.73
CA ASN A 68 -3.35 -3.44 18.10
C ASN A 68 -3.86 -3.90 16.74
N GLN A 69 -3.57 -5.15 16.33
CA GLN A 69 -4.02 -5.71 15.06
C GLN A 69 -3.62 -4.85 13.84
N ILE A 70 -2.40 -4.30 13.85
CA ILE A 70 -1.86 -3.52 12.75
C ILE A 70 -1.40 -4.48 11.64
N THR A 71 -2.11 -4.50 10.53
CA THR A 71 -1.83 -5.34 9.37
C THR A 71 -1.41 -4.55 8.14
N THR A 72 -1.64 -3.23 8.15
CA THR A 72 -1.26 -2.32 7.07
C THR A 72 -0.90 -0.94 7.63
N LEU A 73 -0.30 -0.07 6.81
CA LEU A 73 -0.01 1.33 7.20
C LEU A 73 -1.28 2.13 7.55
N LYS A 74 -2.43 1.81 6.97
CA LYS A 74 -3.70 2.49 7.31
C LYS A 74 -4.04 2.36 8.79
N ASN A 75 -3.82 1.18 9.37
CA ASN A 75 -4.11 0.93 10.79
C ASN A 75 -3.23 1.75 11.73
N VAL A 76 -2.04 2.16 11.30
CA VAL A 76 -1.11 2.99 12.07
C VAL A 76 -1.70 4.36 12.42
N SER A 77 -2.64 4.86 11.62
CA SER A 77 -3.34 6.14 11.87
C SER A 77 -4.02 6.22 13.23
N SER A 78 -4.40 5.09 13.80
CA SER A 78 -5.06 5.03 15.13
C SER A 78 -4.09 5.15 16.31
N LEU A 79 -2.80 4.92 16.09
CA LEU A 79 -1.80 4.84 17.16
C LEU A 79 -0.81 6.01 17.16
N VAL A 80 -0.45 6.50 15.98
CA VAL A 80 0.62 7.49 15.85
C VAL A 80 0.04 8.90 15.76
N PRO A 81 0.35 9.80 16.73
CA PRO A 81 -0.15 11.17 16.71
C PRO A 81 0.29 11.93 15.46
N ASN A 82 -0.64 12.67 14.86
CA ASN A 82 -0.41 13.48 13.65
C ASN A 82 -0.02 12.66 12.40
N PHE A 83 -0.23 11.36 12.40
CA PHE A 83 -0.17 10.49 11.24
C PHE A 83 -1.59 10.18 10.77
N PHE A 84 -1.84 10.34 9.48
CA PHE A 84 -3.15 10.07 8.92
C PHE A 84 -2.99 9.48 7.51
N MET A 85 -3.57 8.31 7.30
CA MET A 85 -3.67 7.65 6.01
C MET A 85 -5.13 7.30 5.77
N PRO A 86 -5.89 8.15 5.06
CA PRO A 86 -7.31 7.90 4.81
C PRO A 86 -7.52 6.69 3.91
N ASP A 87 -8.61 5.99 4.13
CA ASP A 87 -9.07 4.93 3.25
C ASP A 87 -9.99 5.53 2.18
N TYR A 88 -9.63 5.36 0.91
CA TYR A 88 -10.42 5.80 -0.23
C TYR A 88 -11.20 4.64 -0.87
N GLY A 89 -11.28 3.50 -0.20
CA GLY A 89 -11.99 2.32 -0.67
C GLY A 89 -11.17 1.39 -1.53
N SER A 90 -10.00 1.80 -2.00
CA SER A 90 -9.04 0.95 -2.72
C SER A 90 -7.60 1.35 -2.44
N ARG A 91 -6.65 0.50 -2.85
CA ARG A 91 -5.21 0.75 -2.69
C ARG A 91 -4.63 1.67 -3.76
N LEU A 92 -5.40 2.08 -4.77
CA LEU A 92 -4.97 2.98 -5.83
C LEU A 92 -4.39 4.29 -5.30
N THR A 93 -4.99 4.84 -4.25
CA THR A 93 -4.56 6.09 -3.65
C THR A 93 -4.23 5.90 -2.19
N SER A 94 -2.94 5.74 -1.89
CA SER A 94 -2.42 5.56 -0.53
C SER A 94 -1.72 6.84 -0.05
N ALA A 95 -2.50 7.93 0.05
CA ALA A 95 -1.99 9.23 0.49
C ALA A 95 -1.70 9.22 1.99
N ILE A 96 -0.49 9.60 2.36
CA ILE A 96 -0.05 9.70 3.76
C ILE A 96 0.14 11.16 4.11
N TYR A 97 -0.36 11.54 5.29
CA TYR A 97 -0.25 12.87 5.86
C TYR A 97 0.45 12.78 7.22
N ILE A 98 1.46 13.61 7.42
CA ILE A 98 2.11 13.79 8.72
C ILE A 98 2.05 15.28 9.06
N ARG A 99 1.47 15.64 10.22
CA ARG A 99 1.22 17.01 10.64
C ARG A 99 0.48 17.86 9.59
N GLY A 100 -0.45 17.22 8.85
CA GLY A 100 -1.21 17.85 7.77
C GLY A 100 -0.46 17.96 6.43
N ILE A 101 0.84 17.64 6.38
CA ILE A 101 1.63 17.65 5.14
C ILE A 101 1.49 16.30 4.45
N GLY A 102 0.89 16.30 3.27
CA GLY A 102 0.66 15.12 2.46
C GLY A 102 0.18 15.50 1.06
N SER A 103 -0.01 14.52 0.19
CA SER A 103 -0.50 14.74 -1.17
C SER A 103 -1.38 13.58 -1.64
N ARG A 104 -2.60 13.89 -2.06
CA ARG A 104 -3.53 12.91 -2.62
C ARG A 104 -3.25 12.65 -4.11
N ILE A 105 -3.03 13.68 -4.90
CA ILE A 105 -2.99 13.59 -6.37
C ILE A 105 -1.56 13.52 -6.88
N ASN A 106 -0.70 14.40 -6.39
CA ASN A 106 0.70 14.52 -6.84
C ASN A 106 1.62 13.50 -6.15
N THR A 107 2.92 13.66 -6.37
CA THR A 107 3.98 12.88 -5.72
C THR A 107 3.81 12.89 -4.19
N PRO A 108 4.16 11.81 -3.49
CA PRO A 108 4.03 11.75 -2.05
C PRO A 108 4.89 12.82 -1.36
N ALA A 109 4.39 13.36 -0.24
CA ALA A 109 5.14 14.28 0.61
C ALA A 109 5.76 13.58 1.84
N VAL A 110 5.44 12.30 2.03
CA VAL A 110 5.99 11.43 3.08
C VAL A 110 6.69 10.27 2.38
N GLY A 111 7.97 10.05 2.73
CA GLY A 111 8.78 8.96 2.17
C GLY A 111 8.47 7.63 2.85
N LEU A 112 8.59 6.54 2.09
CA LEU A 112 8.51 5.19 2.60
C LEU A 112 9.75 4.40 2.17
N TYR A 113 10.37 3.73 3.13
CA TYR A 113 11.48 2.81 2.92
C TYR A 113 11.15 1.46 3.56
N VAL A 114 11.38 0.39 2.84
CA VAL A 114 11.28 -0.98 3.35
C VAL A 114 12.67 -1.62 3.24
N ASP A 115 13.25 -2.00 4.37
CA ASP A 115 14.62 -2.52 4.45
C ASP A 115 15.65 -1.67 3.70
N ASN A 116 15.59 -0.35 3.89
CA ASN A 116 16.36 0.70 3.21
C ASN A 116 16.06 0.90 1.71
N ILE A 117 15.18 0.14 1.11
CA ILE A 117 14.77 0.31 -0.29
C ILE A 117 13.68 1.38 -0.37
N PRO A 118 13.87 2.46 -1.12
CA PRO A 118 12.88 3.52 -1.24
C PRO A 118 11.67 3.07 -2.09
N TYR A 119 10.46 3.27 -1.58
CA TYR A 119 9.22 3.18 -2.33
C TYR A 119 8.87 4.56 -2.86
N ILE A 120 8.96 4.73 -4.18
CA ILE A 120 8.89 6.06 -4.80
C ILE A 120 7.45 6.51 -5.02
N ASP A 121 6.57 5.59 -5.41
CA ASP A 121 5.18 5.90 -5.72
C ASP A 121 4.24 5.47 -4.59
N LYS A 122 3.27 6.34 -4.29
CA LYS A 122 2.29 6.10 -3.22
C LYS A 122 1.34 4.93 -3.48
N SER A 123 1.12 4.55 -4.74
CA SER A 123 0.30 3.36 -5.06
C SER A 123 0.95 2.05 -4.59
N ALA A 124 2.25 2.08 -4.25
CA ALA A 124 2.96 0.96 -3.64
C ALA A 124 2.96 1.00 -2.09
N PHE A 125 2.40 2.04 -1.45
CA PHE A 125 2.54 2.25 0.01
C PHE A 125 1.63 1.38 0.86
N ASP A 126 0.56 0.84 0.32
CA ASP A 126 -0.36 -0.01 1.05
C ASP A 126 -0.09 -1.50 0.74
N PHE A 127 0.60 -2.17 1.63
CA PHE A 127 0.92 -3.60 1.58
C PHE A 127 0.76 -4.25 2.95
N ASN A 128 0.70 -5.57 3.02
CA ASN A 128 0.41 -6.30 4.25
C ASN A 128 1.65 -6.55 5.10
N PHE A 129 1.47 -6.44 6.43
CA PHE A 129 2.48 -6.62 7.47
C PHE A 129 2.38 -8.02 8.08
N TYR A 130 3.10 -8.99 7.55
CA TYR A 130 3.10 -10.34 8.08
C TYR A 130 4.47 -10.78 8.64
N ASP A 131 5.56 -10.16 8.19
CA ASP A 131 6.94 -10.45 8.57
C ASP A 131 7.70 -9.22 9.10
N ILE A 132 6.98 -8.19 9.53
CA ILE A 132 7.54 -6.92 9.97
C ILE A 132 7.97 -7.01 11.44
N GLU A 133 9.20 -6.57 11.71
CA GLU A 133 9.76 -6.47 13.05
C GLU A 133 9.43 -5.12 13.70
N ARG A 134 9.59 -4.02 12.93
CA ARG A 134 9.45 -2.66 13.44
C ARG A 134 9.08 -1.67 12.36
N ILE A 135 8.34 -0.64 12.76
CA ILE A 135 8.06 0.54 11.93
C ILE A 135 8.54 1.79 12.68
N ASP A 136 9.38 2.58 12.02
CA ASP A 136 9.86 3.85 12.52
C ASP A 136 9.19 4.98 11.73
N ILE A 137 8.51 5.90 12.43
CA ILE A 137 7.82 7.02 11.82
C ILE A 137 8.47 8.31 12.30
N LEU A 138 9.25 8.94 11.43
CA LEU A 138 9.93 10.21 11.67
C LEU A 138 9.00 11.34 11.21
N ARG A 139 8.54 12.15 12.16
CA ARG A 139 7.55 13.21 11.92
C ARG A 139 8.24 14.56 11.79
N GLY A 140 8.37 15.03 10.58
CA GLY A 140 9.01 16.28 10.19
C GLY A 140 9.95 16.09 8.99
N PRO A 141 10.44 17.19 8.39
CA PRO A 141 11.26 17.14 7.19
C PRO A 141 12.52 16.28 7.35
N GLN A 142 12.76 15.40 6.38
CA GLN A 142 13.93 14.51 6.32
C GLN A 142 14.70 14.71 4.99
N GLY A 143 14.46 15.81 4.29
CA GLY A 143 14.98 16.05 2.94
C GLY A 143 16.49 16.07 2.79
N THR A 144 17.23 16.43 3.85
CA THR A 144 18.70 16.52 3.82
C THR A 144 19.38 15.18 3.60
N LEU A 145 18.83 14.09 4.16
CA LEU A 145 19.41 12.75 4.05
C LEU A 145 18.63 11.83 3.09
N TYR A 146 17.33 12.04 2.96
CA TYR A 146 16.44 11.17 2.20
C TYR A 146 15.91 11.84 0.92
N GLY A 147 16.21 13.11 0.71
CA GLY A 147 15.92 13.84 -0.51
C GLY A 147 14.41 13.99 -0.77
N ARG A 148 13.98 13.61 -1.95
CA ARG A 148 12.61 13.76 -2.45
C ARG A 148 11.57 13.05 -1.58
N ASN A 149 10.33 13.56 -1.60
CA ASN A 149 9.15 12.97 -0.96
C ASN A 149 9.19 12.90 0.57
N THR A 150 10.06 13.66 1.25
CA THR A 150 10.23 13.59 2.70
C THR A 150 9.99 14.92 3.40
N MET A 151 9.13 15.76 2.84
CA MET A 151 8.75 17.07 3.42
C MET A 151 7.93 16.92 4.70
N GLY A 152 6.97 16.02 4.73
CA GLY A 152 6.12 15.76 5.89
C GLY A 152 6.75 14.82 6.91
N GLY A 153 7.56 13.89 6.43
CA GLY A 153 8.20 12.88 7.26
C GLY A 153 8.71 11.68 6.48
N LEU A 154 9.12 10.67 7.22
CA LEU A 154 9.69 9.44 6.70
C LEU A 154 9.14 8.24 7.47
N ILE A 155 8.78 7.19 6.77
CA ILE A 155 8.39 5.90 7.33
C ILE A 155 9.45 4.89 6.93
N LYS A 156 9.97 4.16 7.92
CA LYS A 156 10.88 3.04 7.69
C LYS A 156 10.21 1.78 8.22
N VAL A 157 10.09 0.80 7.36
CA VAL A 157 9.57 -0.54 7.69
C VAL A 157 10.75 -1.50 7.67
N HIS A 158 10.92 -2.24 8.75
CA HIS A 158 11.99 -3.22 8.90
C HIS A 158 11.37 -4.61 8.99
N THR A 159 11.77 -5.50 8.09
CA THR A 159 11.41 -6.92 8.19
C THR A 159 12.29 -7.61 9.23
N ARG A 160 11.80 -8.73 9.75
CA ARG A 160 12.56 -9.49 10.75
C ARG A 160 13.77 -10.18 10.10
N SER A 161 14.94 -9.95 10.69
CA SER A 161 16.17 -10.52 10.19
C SER A 161 16.27 -12.04 10.47
N PRO A 162 16.58 -12.87 9.47
CA PRO A 162 16.77 -14.30 9.65
C PRO A 162 18.06 -14.64 10.42
N PHE A 163 18.95 -13.69 10.69
CA PHE A 163 20.09 -13.90 11.59
C PHE A 163 19.72 -13.70 13.05
N SER A 164 18.81 -12.77 13.35
CA SER A 164 18.41 -12.46 14.73
C SER A 164 17.32 -13.37 15.26
N TYR A 165 16.51 -13.95 14.37
CA TYR A 165 15.41 -14.83 14.74
C TYR A 165 15.38 -16.08 13.87
N GLN A 166 15.07 -17.22 14.48
CA GLN A 166 14.92 -18.51 13.82
C GLN A 166 13.65 -19.19 14.30
N GLY A 167 12.95 -19.84 13.39
CA GLY A 167 11.70 -20.52 13.70
C GLY A 167 10.65 -20.29 12.61
N THR A 168 9.43 -20.66 12.92
CA THR A 168 8.28 -20.50 12.01
C THR A 168 7.20 -19.73 12.72
N ASP A 169 6.86 -18.57 12.19
CA ASP A 169 5.73 -17.77 12.63
C ASP A 169 4.48 -18.16 11.83
N VAL A 170 3.40 -18.48 12.53
CA VAL A 170 2.09 -18.75 11.95
C VAL A 170 1.07 -17.84 12.62
N LYS A 171 0.31 -17.12 11.82
CA LYS A 171 -0.79 -16.29 12.31
C LYS A 171 -2.06 -16.62 11.56
N LEU A 172 -3.11 -16.94 12.30
CA LEU A 172 -4.46 -17.14 11.77
C LEU A 172 -5.41 -16.16 12.44
N SER A 173 -6.25 -15.51 11.64
CA SER A 173 -7.22 -14.55 12.15
C SER A 173 -8.57 -14.75 11.48
N TYR A 174 -9.65 -14.61 12.26
CA TYR A 174 -11.02 -14.68 11.77
C TYR A 174 -11.89 -13.62 12.42
N GLY A 175 -12.70 -12.93 11.62
CA GLY A 175 -13.64 -11.91 12.06
C GLY A 175 -15.06 -12.19 11.54
N THR A 176 -16.03 -12.28 12.44
CA THR A 176 -17.38 -12.75 12.11
C THR A 176 -18.21 -11.80 11.27
N LYS A 177 -18.06 -10.48 11.45
CA LYS A 177 -18.95 -9.48 10.82
C LYS A 177 -18.79 -9.38 9.31
N SER A 178 -17.55 -9.38 8.83
CA SER A 178 -17.22 -9.30 7.40
C SER A 178 -16.73 -10.62 6.84
N ASN A 179 -16.86 -11.72 7.61
CA ASN A 179 -16.23 -13.00 7.27
C ASN A 179 -14.75 -12.81 6.97
N TYR A 180 -14.10 -11.93 7.75
CA TYR A 180 -12.67 -11.66 7.60
C TYR A 180 -11.88 -12.92 7.92
N ARG A 181 -10.96 -13.28 7.05
CA ARG A 181 -10.10 -14.44 7.17
C ARG A 181 -8.68 -14.08 6.76
N SER A 182 -7.72 -14.43 7.59
CA SER A 182 -6.32 -14.18 7.29
C SER A 182 -5.46 -15.33 7.79
N ALA A 183 -4.49 -15.71 6.98
CA ALA A 183 -3.47 -16.67 7.32
C ALA A 183 -2.11 -16.16 6.83
N SER A 184 -1.10 -16.22 7.67
CA SER A 184 0.27 -15.97 7.27
C SER A 184 1.21 -17.00 7.88
N LEU A 185 2.27 -17.32 7.13
CA LEU A 185 3.33 -18.21 7.55
C LEU A 185 4.65 -17.64 7.08
N THR A 186 5.64 -17.58 7.96
CA THR A 186 7.01 -17.19 7.62
C THR A 186 7.99 -18.08 8.36
N HIS A 187 8.88 -18.70 7.62
CA HIS A 187 9.98 -19.52 8.18
C HIS A 187 11.29 -18.77 8.09
N TYR A 188 12.05 -18.75 9.20
CA TYR A 188 13.35 -18.10 9.32
C TYR A 188 14.38 -19.17 9.63
N HIS A 189 15.44 -19.24 8.82
CA HIS A 189 16.47 -20.25 8.95
C HIS A 189 17.87 -19.65 8.78
N ARG A 190 18.74 -19.92 9.75
CA ARG A 190 20.16 -19.63 9.67
C ARG A 190 20.88 -20.90 9.24
N TRP A 191 21.27 -20.93 7.96
CA TRP A 191 21.93 -22.10 7.37
C TRP A 191 23.38 -22.24 7.86
N SER A 192 24.07 -21.11 8.05
CA SER A 192 25.45 -21.06 8.53
C SER A 192 25.73 -19.71 9.19
N ASP A 193 26.94 -19.55 9.71
CA ASP A 193 27.37 -18.27 10.28
C ASP A 193 27.48 -17.15 9.25
N CYS A 194 27.52 -17.48 7.95
CA CYS A 194 27.61 -16.51 6.88
C CYS A 194 26.34 -16.41 6.02
N PHE A 195 25.33 -17.29 6.21
CA PHE A 195 24.11 -17.26 5.39
C PHE A 195 22.86 -17.58 6.18
N ALA A 196 21.88 -16.72 6.06
CA ALA A 196 20.55 -16.91 6.62
C ALA A 196 19.48 -16.43 5.63
N PHE A 197 18.29 -17.05 5.67
CA PHE A 197 17.17 -16.65 4.85
C PHE A 197 15.84 -16.78 5.58
N SER A 198 14.86 -16.03 5.14
CA SER A 198 13.45 -16.25 5.47
C SER A 198 12.62 -16.35 4.20
N ALA A 199 11.55 -17.13 4.27
CA ALA A 199 10.56 -17.25 3.22
C ALA A 199 9.18 -17.30 3.87
N GLY A 200 8.28 -16.47 3.40
CA GLY A 200 6.94 -16.39 3.96
C GLY A 200 5.91 -15.93 2.96
N GLY A 201 4.65 -16.10 3.35
CA GLY A 201 3.52 -15.65 2.57
C GLY A 201 2.28 -15.44 3.42
N TYR A 202 1.31 -14.79 2.84
CA TYR A 202 0.03 -14.51 3.49
C TYR A 202 -1.12 -14.63 2.50
N TYR A 203 -2.30 -14.84 3.07
CA TYR A 203 -3.58 -14.69 2.43
C TYR A 203 -4.50 -13.89 3.35
N GLU A 204 -5.30 -13.02 2.81
CA GLU A 204 -6.28 -12.22 3.51
C GLU A 204 -7.54 -12.09 2.65
N GLY A 205 -8.71 -12.20 3.26
CA GLY A 205 -9.98 -12.02 2.57
C GLY A 205 -11.07 -11.47 3.49
N SER A 206 -11.97 -10.69 2.93
CA SER A 206 -13.13 -10.13 3.60
C SER A 206 -14.29 -9.99 2.62
N ASP A 207 -15.49 -10.32 3.08
CA ASP A 207 -16.71 -10.11 2.27
C ASP A 207 -17.14 -8.63 2.26
N GLY A 208 -16.58 -7.79 3.14
CA GLY A 208 -16.94 -6.37 3.28
C GLY A 208 -18.15 -6.11 4.19
N PHE A 209 -18.46 -4.84 4.35
CA PHE A 209 -19.50 -4.32 5.25
C PHE A 209 -20.62 -3.60 4.50
N PHE A 210 -20.28 -2.86 3.45
CA PHE A 210 -21.20 -2.02 2.71
C PHE A 210 -21.99 -2.83 1.68
N ARG A 211 -23.26 -2.44 1.49
CA ARG A 211 -24.13 -3.11 0.53
C ARG A 211 -24.67 -2.12 -0.48
N ASN A 212 -24.70 -2.53 -1.73
CA ASN A 212 -25.42 -1.85 -2.77
C ASN A 212 -26.94 -2.02 -2.54
N SER A 213 -27.66 -0.91 -2.45
CA SER A 213 -29.11 -0.88 -2.19
C SER A 213 -29.95 -1.41 -3.36
N LEU A 214 -29.36 -1.44 -4.58
CA LEU A 214 -30.03 -1.90 -5.78
C LEU A 214 -30.13 -3.44 -5.84
N ASN A 215 -29.02 -4.14 -5.52
CA ASN A 215 -28.94 -5.59 -5.68
C ASN A 215 -28.58 -6.37 -4.40
N GLY A 216 -28.34 -5.66 -3.29
CA GLY A 216 -27.99 -6.24 -1.99
C GLY A 216 -26.59 -6.84 -1.89
N LYS A 217 -25.78 -6.80 -2.96
CA LYS A 217 -24.40 -7.30 -2.96
C LYS A 217 -23.51 -6.43 -2.08
N LYS A 218 -22.51 -7.04 -1.47
CA LYS A 218 -21.44 -6.31 -0.79
C LYS A 218 -20.47 -5.72 -1.82
N VAL A 219 -20.01 -4.50 -1.57
CA VAL A 219 -19.26 -3.69 -2.55
C VAL A 219 -17.81 -3.45 -2.16
N ASP A 220 -17.45 -3.74 -0.92
CA ASP A 220 -16.12 -3.56 -0.33
C ASP A 220 -15.46 -4.89 0.04
N ASN A 221 -15.83 -5.96 -0.67
CA ASN A 221 -15.14 -7.24 -0.56
C ASN A 221 -13.69 -7.11 -1.03
N MET A 222 -12.80 -7.89 -0.40
CA MET A 222 -11.39 -7.93 -0.78
C MET A 222 -10.78 -9.31 -0.61
N GLU A 223 -9.85 -9.63 -1.50
CA GLU A 223 -8.93 -10.74 -1.37
C GLU A 223 -7.51 -10.26 -1.69
N ALA A 224 -6.56 -10.67 -0.86
CA ALA A 224 -5.16 -10.33 -1.02
C ALA A 224 -4.28 -11.54 -0.69
N GLY A 225 -3.18 -11.66 -1.38
CA GLY A 225 -2.20 -12.69 -1.10
C GLY A 225 -0.83 -12.30 -1.64
N GLY A 226 0.20 -12.80 -1.00
CA GLY A 226 1.56 -12.48 -1.41
C GLY A 226 2.60 -13.29 -0.67
N GLY A 227 3.85 -13.04 -1.03
CA GLY A 227 4.98 -13.67 -0.38
C GLY A 227 6.25 -12.87 -0.52
N ARG A 228 7.20 -13.15 0.39
CA ARG A 228 8.52 -12.52 0.42
C ARG A 228 9.59 -13.55 0.75
N ILE A 229 10.74 -13.39 0.10
CA ILE A 229 11.98 -14.05 0.45
C ILE A 229 12.97 -12.96 0.84
N HIS A 230 13.66 -13.17 1.95
CA HIS A 230 14.72 -12.29 2.43
C HIS A 230 15.94 -13.16 2.72
N ALA A 231 17.07 -12.85 2.11
CA ALA A 231 18.31 -13.59 2.24
C ALA A 231 19.48 -12.65 2.60
N ILE A 232 20.23 -13.01 3.60
CA ILE A 232 21.42 -12.27 4.04
C ILE A 232 22.62 -13.17 3.90
N TRP A 233 23.64 -12.68 3.20
CA TRP A 233 24.89 -13.36 3.01
C TRP A 233 26.07 -12.49 3.45
N LEU A 234 26.95 -13.07 4.26
CA LEU A 234 28.16 -12.47 4.80
C LEU A 234 29.38 -13.18 4.20
N PRO A 235 29.81 -12.84 2.95
CA PRO A 235 30.92 -13.50 2.28
C PRO A 235 32.27 -13.30 3.01
N SER A 236 32.38 -12.21 3.77
CA SER A 236 33.52 -11.93 4.64
C SER A 236 33.05 -11.10 5.86
N GLU A 237 33.92 -10.95 6.86
CA GLU A 237 33.62 -10.14 8.06
C GLU A 237 33.27 -8.67 7.75
N ASN A 238 33.72 -8.17 6.60
CA ASN A 238 33.56 -6.78 6.18
C ASN A 238 32.49 -6.57 5.11
N LEU A 239 31.88 -7.63 4.58
CA LEU A 239 30.92 -7.53 3.47
C LEU A 239 29.61 -8.21 3.82
N LYS A 240 28.52 -7.47 3.76
CA LYS A 240 27.15 -7.95 3.89
C LYS A 240 26.39 -7.71 2.59
N LEU A 241 25.74 -8.75 2.10
CA LEU A 241 24.77 -8.70 1.03
C LEU A 241 23.40 -9.05 1.61
N ASP A 242 22.42 -8.19 1.40
CA ASP A 242 21.08 -8.32 1.96
C ASP A 242 20.08 -8.18 0.81
N PHE A 243 19.44 -9.27 0.44
CA PHE A 243 18.59 -9.38 -0.73
C PHE A 243 17.15 -9.68 -0.32
N THR A 244 16.21 -8.91 -0.89
CA THR A 244 14.78 -9.12 -0.72
C THR A 244 14.07 -9.22 -2.06
N ILE A 245 13.08 -10.09 -2.14
CA ILE A 245 12.17 -10.21 -3.27
C ILE A 245 10.76 -10.51 -2.74
N GLY A 246 9.77 -9.81 -3.22
CA GLY A 246 8.38 -9.98 -2.81
C GLY A 246 7.39 -9.69 -3.92
N TYR A 247 6.23 -10.31 -3.80
CA TYR A 247 5.09 -10.08 -4.66
C TYR A 247 3.80 -10.04 -3.86
N ASP A 248 2.97 -9.05 -4.12
CA ASP A 248 1.65 -8.87 -3.51
C ASP A 248 0.60 -8.74 -4.60
N TYR A 249 -0.50 -9.47 -4.46
CA TYR A 249 -1.67 -9.38 -5.34
C TYR A 249 -2.91 -9.04 -4.53
N ASN A 250 -3.74 -8.14 -5.08
CA ASN A 250 -4.98 -7.69 -4.47
C ASN A 250 -6.12 -7.70 -5.51
N ASP A 251 -7.29 -8.18 -5.11
CA ASP A 251 -8.56 -8.08 -5.84
C ASP A 251 -9.63 -7.54 -4.89
N GLU A 252 -10.13 -6.34 -5.17
CA GLU A 252 -10.98 -5.58 -4.27
C GLU A 252 -12.21 -5.07 -5.02
N GLY A 253 -13.39 -5.09 -4.39
CA GLY A 253 -14.57 -4.37 -4.85
C GLY A 253 -14.37 -2.86 -4.72
N GLY A 254 -13.88 -2.43 -3.59
CA GLY A 254 -13.07 -1.23 -3.34
C GLY A 254 -13.73 0.13 -3.38
N TYR A 255 -15.00 0.26 -3.75
CA TYR A 255 -15.58 1.60 -3.92
C TYR A 255 -16.99 1.71 -3.31
N PRO A 256 -17.11 1.78 -1.96
CA PRO A 256 -18.39 1.99 -1.30
C PRO A 256 -18.83 3.47 -1.39
N TYR A 257 -18.78 4.04 -2.60
CA TYR A 257 -19.14 5.41 -2.87
C TYR A 257 -20.64 5.54 -3.13
N TYR A 258 -21.18 6.69 -2.83
CA TYR A 258 -22.59 6.99 -3.03
C TYR A 258 -22.79 8.37 -3.66
N TYR A 259 -23.92 8.52 -4.32
CA TYR A 259 -24.33 9.78 -4.95
C TYR A 259 -24.61 10.84 -3.87
N THR A 260 -24.10 12.06 -4.08
CA THR A 260 -24.22 13.18 -3.12
C THR A 260 -25.21 14.26 -3.58
N GLY A 261 -25.80 14.13 -4.76
CA GLY A 261 -26.76 15.10 -5.31
C GLY A 261 -26.33 15.80 -6.57
N ALA A 262 -25.07 15.60 -7.00
CA ALA A 262 -24.55 16.15 -8.25
C ALA A 262 -23.74 15.08 -9.01
N ILE A 263 -23.94 14.97 -10.33
CA ILE A 263 -23.24 13.99 -11.17
C ILE A 263 -21.81 14.43 -11.43
N ASP A 264 -21.62 15.71 -11.70
CA ASP A 264 -20.31 16.31 -12.06
C ASP A 264 -19.74 17.26 -10.98
N GLY A 265 -20.46 17.44 -9.88
CA GLY A 265 -20.12 18.37 -8.80
C GLY A 265 -20.57 19.82 -9.07
N TYR A 266 -21.15 20.12 -10.22
CA TYR A 266 -21.63 21.44 -10.60
C TYR A 266 -23.15 21.57 -10.56
N ASP A 267 -23.89 20.46 -10.71
CA ASP A 267 -25.35 20.47 -10.68
C ASP A 267 -25.86 20.68 -9.23
N LYS A 268 -26.64 21.71 -9.06
CA LYS A 268 -27.40 21.91 -7.82
C LYS A 268 -28.65 21.07 -7.86
N GLU A 269 -28.68 20.00 -7.08
CA GLU A 269 -29.85 19.15 -6.81
C GLU A 269 -30.59 18.64 -8.06
N ASN A 270 -30.19 17.48 -8.54
CA ASN A 270 -30.97 16.78 -9.56
C ASN A 270 -32.17 16.08 -8.89
N GLU A 271 -33.35 16.66 -8.96
CA GLU A 271 -34.59 16.13 -8.39
C GLU A 271 -34.90 14.69 -8.83
N LYS A 272 -34.53 14.33 -10.06
CA LYS A 272 -34.73 12.98 -10.64
C LYS A 272 -34.06 11.89 -9.78
N TYR A 273 -32.89 12.18 -9.17
CA TYR A 273 -32.08 11.21 -8.45
C TYR A 273 -32.06 11.44 -6.92
N LYS A 274 -32.88 12.32 -6.40
CA LYS A 274 -32.92 12.70 -4.99
C LYS A 274 -33.08 11.50 -4.04
N ASN A 275 -33.82 10.48 -4.45
CA ASN A 275 -34.04 9.27 -3.65
C ASN A 275 -32.80 8.39 -3.48
N TYR A 276 -31.74 8.62 -4.24
CA TYR A 276 -30.49 7.87 -4.21
C TYR A 276 -29.37 8.57 -3.43
N ILE A 277 -29.60 9.81 -2.99
CA ILE A 277 -28.64 10.56 -2.20
C ILE A 277 -28.30 9.79 -0.93
N GLY A 278 -27.00 9.60 -0.66
CA GLY A 278 -26.51 8.89 0.51
C GLY A 278 -26.63 7.36 0.45
N LYS A 279 -27.04 6.81 -0.71
CA LYS A 279 -27.16 5.36 -0.90
C LYS A 279 -26.13 4.87 -1.92
N ILE A 280 -25.50 3.73 -1.64
CA ILE A 280 -24.71 3.02 -2.64
C ILE A 280 -25.71 2.33 -3.57
N SER A 281 -25.80 2.77 -4.83
CA SER A 281 -26.86 2.35 -5.75
C SER A 281 -26.40 2.23 -7.21
N TYR A 282 -25.11 2.17 -7.46
CA TYR A 282 -24.59 2.04 -8.82
C TYR A 282 -24.94 0.67 -9.42
N ASP A 283 -25.10 0.64 -10.75
CA ASP A 283 -25.53 -0.56 -11.49
C ASP A 283 -24.36 -1.41 -12.01
N GLN A 284 -23.15 -0.83 -12.16
CA GLN A 284 -21.96 -1.54 -12.60
C GLN A 284 -21.07 -1.91 -11.41
N ASP A 285 -20.72 -3.18 -11.26
CA ASP A 285 -19.85 -3.64 -10.15
C ASP A 285 -18.43 -3.00 -10.26
N CYS A 286 -18.04 -2.21 -9.26
CA CYS A 286 -16.71 -1.60 -9.19
C CYS A 286 -15.67 -2.62 -8.78
N THR A 287 -14.45 -2.51 -9.33
CA THR A 287 -13.35 -3.41 -9.02
C THR A 287 -12.00 -2.68 -9.00
N TYR A 288 -11.10 -3.16 -8.15
CA TYR A 288 -9.70 -2.77 -8.16
C TYR A 288 -8.79 -3.99 -8.03
N ARG A 289 -7.86 -4.15 -8.95
CA ARG A 289 -6.88 -5.23 -8.97
C ARG A 289 -5.49 -4.66 -9.04
N ARG A 290 -4.56 -5.22 -8.26
CA ARG A 290 -3.17 -4.76 -8.24
C ARG A 290 -2.22 -5.94 -8.06
N GLY A 291 -1.19 -5.99 -8.92
CA GLY A 291 0.02 -6.77 -8.70
C GLY A 291 1.18 -5.83 -8.39
N LEU A 292 1.89 -6.07 -7.29
CA LEU A 292 3.05 -5.29 -6.86
C LEU A 292 4.24 -6.23 -6.65
N PHE A 293 5.24 -6.13 -7.51
CA PHE A 293 6.51 -6.83 -7.39
C PHE A 293 7.58 -5.87 -6.88
N ASN A 294 8.31 -6.29 -5.85
CA ASN A 294 9.40 -5.53 -5.25
C ASN A 294 10.62 -6.41 -5.11
N THR A 295 11.78 -5.89 -5.43
CA THR A 295 13.06 -6.54 -5.15
C THR A 295 14.10 -5.50 -4.81
N GLY A 296 15.06 -5.87 -3.99
CA GLY A 296 16.16 -5.00 -3.63
C GLY A 296 17.37 -5.74 -3.13
N LEU A 297 18.51 -5.08 -3.29
CA LEU A 297 19.81 -5.54 -2.84
C LEU A 297 20.49 -4.42 -2.06
N ASN A 298 20.79 -4.69 -0.79
CA ASN A 298 21.64 -3.84 0.03
C ASN A 298 23.04 -4.46 0.12
N ILE A 299 24.04 -3.73 -0.27
CA ILE A 299 25.45 -4.10 -0.13
C ILE A 299 26.06 -3.17 0.91
N GLU A 300 26.63 -3.73 1.97
CA GLU A 300 27.35 -2.99 2.99
C GLU A 300 28.79 -3.50 3.06
N TYR A 301 29.75 -2.59 2.85
CA TYR A 301 31.16 -2.88 3.00
C TYR A 301 31.77 -2.03 4.14
N GLN A 302 32.31 -2.67 5.13
CA GLN A 302 32.90 -2.05 6.31
C GLN A 302 34.40 -1.90 6.19
N ALA A 303 34.86 -0.77 5.63
CA ALA A 303 36.28 -0.41 5.63
C ALA A 303 36.77 -0.04 7.04
N GLN A 304 38.06 0.16 7.20
CA GLN A 304 38.64 0.55 8.50
C GLN A 304 38.12 1.90 9.02
N LYS A 305 37.91 2.89 8.12
CA LYS A 305 37.55 4.29 8.48
C LYS A 305 36.15 4.70 8.09
N PHE A 306 35.51 3.98 7.19
CA PHE A 306 34.18 4.31 6.69
C PHE A 306 33.37 3.04 6.40
N ILE A 307 32.07 3.21 6.25
CA ILE A 307 31.13 2.20 5.77
C ILE A 307 30.64 2.69 4.42
N LEU A 308 30.72 1.83 3.42
CA LEU A 308 30.12 2.01 2.10
C LEU A 308 28.81 1.19 2.08
N SER A 309 27.74 1.83 1.72
CA SER A 309 26.45 1.14 1.50
C SER A 309 25.95 1.46 0.10
N ALA A 310 25.54 0.45 -0.65
CA ALA A 310 24.87 0.58 -1.93
C ALA A 310 23.52 -0.13 -1.86
N VAL A 311 22.45 0.57 -2.22
CA VAL A 311 21.07 0.08 -2.15
C VAL A 311 20.45 0.20 -3.52
N THR A 312 20.23 -0.95 -4.17
CA THR A 312 19.54 -1.05 -5.46
C THR A 312 18.12 -1.56 -5.23
N GLY A 313 17.13 -0.87 -5.75
CA GLY A 313 15.72 -1.27 -5.67
C GLY A 313 15.08 -1.34 -7.05
N PHE A 314 14.19 -2.30 -7.25
CA PHE A 314 13.31 -2.37 -8.41
C PHE A 314 11.89 -2.69 -7.98
N GLN A 315 10.94 -1.94 -8.53
CA GLN A 315 9.51 -2.11 -8.31
C GLN A 315 8.77 -2.17 -9.63
N ASN A 316 7.85 -3.11 -9.76
CA ASN A 316 6.88 -3.17 -10.84
C ASN A 316 5.48 -3.22 -10.23
N LEU A 317 4.64 -2.27 -10.61
CA LEU A 317 3.24 -2.21 -10.21
C LEU A 317 2.38 -2.24 -11.46
N ASN A 318 1.39 -3.12 -11.45
CA ASN A 318 0.34 -3.17 -12.45
C ASN A 318 -0.99 -3.12 -11.73
N ASP A 319 -1.80 -2.12 -12.01
CA ASP A 319 -3.14 -2.05 -11.47
C ASP A 319 -4.21 -1.77 -12.52
N ARG A 320 -5.43 -2.11 -12.15
CA ARG A 320 -6.63 -1.87 -12.94
C ARG A 320 -7.76 -1.50 -12.00
N MET A 321 -8.28 -0.31 -12.18
CA MET A 321 -9.49 0.19 -11.56
C MET A 321 -10.62 0.19 -12.57
N PHE A 322 -11.78 -0.32 -12.19
CA PHE A 322 -13.03 -0.12 -12.91
C PHE A 322 -14.07 0.46 -11.95
N MET A 323 -14.69 1.54 -12.32
CA MET A 323 -15.61 2.26 -11.44
C MET A 323 -16.79 2.80 -12.23
N ASP A 324 -17.97 2.57 -11.68
CA ASP A 324 -19.19 3.30 -12.04
C ASP A 324 -19.10 4.70 -11.42
N GLN A 325 -18.88 5.71 -12.28
CA GLN A 325 -18.49 7.05 -11.81
C GLN A 325 -19.70 7.95 -11.52
N ASP A 326 -20.89 7.62 -12.02
CA ASP A 326 -22.09 8.37 -11.70
C ASP A 326 -22.71 7.98 -10.36
N PHE A 327 -22.39 6.80 -9.83
CA PHE A 327 -22.85 6.23 -8.55
C PHE A 327 -24.39 6.08 -8.46
N LEU A 328 -25.06 5.96 -9.61
CA LEU A 328 -26.51 5.88 -9.75
C LEU A 328 -26.94 4.50 -10.28
N PRO A 329 -28.22 4.13 -10.15
CA PRO A 329 -28.76 2.94 -10.81
C PRO A 329 -29.11 3.18 -12.30
N VAL A 330 -28.42 4.09 -12.95
CA VAL A 330 -28.59 4.46 -14.36
C VAL A 330 -27.25 4.48 -15.02
N SER A 331 -27.08 3.72 -16.08
CA SER A 331 -25.83 3.62 -16.82
C SER A 331 -25.54 4.91 -17.60
N ILE A 332 -24.83 5.88 -16.98
CA ILE A 332 -24.41 7.11 -17.64
C ILE A 332 -22.99 6.98 -18.14
N TYR A 333 -22.01 6.74 -17.23
CA TYR A 333 -20.63 6.54 -17.63
C TYR A 333 -19.82 5.75 -16.61
N THR A 334 -18.84 5.02 -17.11
CA THR A 334 -17.88 4.28 -16.31
C THR A 334 -16.45 4.73 -16.62
N ILE A 335 -15.57 4.59 -15.65
CA ILE A 335 -14.14 4.86 -15.81
C ILE A 335 -13.37 3.55 -15.63
N GLU A 336 -12.48 3.25 -16.58
CA GLU A 336 -11.49 2.19 -16.44
C GLU A 336 -10.10 2.82 -16.45
N GLN A 337 -9.36 2.71 -15.34
CA GLN A 337 -7.97 3.13 -15.29
C GLN A 337 -7.06 1.91 -15.18
N LYS A 338 -6.06 1.86 -16.04
CA LYS A 338 -4.97 0.89 -15.98
C LYS A 338 -3.66 1.63 -15.81
N GLN A 339 -2.85 1.18 -14.90
CA GLN A 339 -1.56 1.78 -14.63
C GLN A 339 -0.47 0.70 -14.63
N ARG A 340 0.62 0.97 -15.32
CA ARG A 340 1.84 0.16 -15.30
C ARG A 340 3.00 1.05 -14.91
N LEU A 341 3.58 0.75 -13.78
CA LEU A 341 4.67 1.52 -13.20
C LEU A 341 5.89 0.62 -13.04
N ASN A 342 7.04 1.05 -13.56
CA ASN A 342 8.32 0.46 -13.28
C ASN A 342 9.23 1.52 -12.66
N THR A 343 9.89 1.18 -11.57
CA THR A 343 10.81 2.08 -10.88
C THR A 343 12.10 1.33 -10.57
N ILE A 344 13.22 1.90 -10.94
CA ILE A 344 14.55 1.47 -10.48
C ILE A 344 15.15 2.59 -9.66
N SER A 345 15.76 2.26 -8.54
CA SER A 345 16.41 3.22 -7.64
C SER A 345 17.79 2.72 -7.25
N GLU A 346 18.73 3.66 -7.09
CA GLU A 346 20.07 3.38 -6.63
C GLU A 346 20.49 4.46 -5.61
N GLU A 347 21.04 4.02 -4.49
CA GLU A 347 21.60 4.91 -3.46
C GLU A 347 22.98 4.40 -3.05
N ILE A 348 23.99 5.23 -3.16
CA ILE A 348 25.35 4.93 -2.71
C ILE A 348 25.73 5.90 -1.60
N THR A 349 26.07 5.39 -0.43
CA THR A 349 26.35 6.18 0.76
C THR A 349 27.68 5.80 1.37
N PHE A 350 28.46 6.81 1.71
CA PHE A 350 29.68 6.68 2.50
C PHE A 350 29.46 7.32 3.86
N LYS A 351 29.73 6.60 4.93
CA LYS A 351 29.55 7.05 6.30
C LYS A 351 30.80 6.82 7.13
N SER A 352 31.19 7.81 7.94
CA SER A 352 32.32 7.65 8.87
C SER A 352 32.05 6.56 9.91
N LYS A 353 33.03 5.70 10.19
CA LYS A 353 32.91 4.58 11.14
C LYS A 353 33.31 4.98 12.57
N ASN A 354 33.81 6.17 12.79
CA ASN A 354 34.45 6.57 14.05
C ASN A 354 33.45 7.26 14.99
N ASN A 355 33.52 6.96 16.30
CA ASN A 355 32.91 7.77 17.38
C ASN A 355 33.68 9.05 17.67
N LYS A 356 34.37 9.62 16.68
CA LYS A 356 35.10 10.88 16.83
C LYS A 356 34.16 12.06 16.83
N ARG A 357 34.62 13.21 17.31
CA ARG A 357 33.88 14.46 17.34
C ARG A 357 33.33 14.88 15.96
N TRP A 358 34.03 14.49 14.88
CA TRP A 358 33.59 14.76 13.50
C TRP A 358 33.11 13.47 12.86
N GLN A 359 31.80 13.40 12.67
CA GLN A 359 31.11 12.35 11.94
C GLN A 359 30.57 12.95 10.65
N TRP A 360 30.65 12.19 9.56
CA TRP A 360 30.19 12.63 8.26
C TRP A 360 29.46 11.49 7.54
N VAL A 361 28.51 11.87 6.72
CA VAL A 361 27.83 11.03 5.75
C VAL A 361 27.79 11.80 4.45
N THR A 362 28.05 11.13 3.35
CA THR A 362 27.93 11.67 2.00
C THR A 362 27.46 10.57 1.07
N GLY A 363 26.77 10.94 0.00
CA GLY A 363 26.28 9.95 -0.93
C GLY A 363 25.64 10.57 -2.16
N VAL A 364 25.19 9.69 -3.01
CA VAL A 364 24.42 10.01 -4.21
C VAL A 364 23.25 9.06 -4.33
N SER A 365 22.10 9.58 -4.70
CA SER A 365 20.91 8.79 -4.97
C SER A 365 20.32 9.18 -6.31
N GLY A 366 19.72 8.20 -6.98
CA GLY A 366 19.00 8.42 -8.22
C GLY A 366 17.90 7.39 -8.40
N PHE A 367 16.90 7.73 -9.17
CA PHE A 367 15.90 6.78 -9.60
C PHE A 367 15.42 7.11 -11.00
N TYR A 368 14.94 6.08 -11.67
CA TYR A 368 14.22 6.20 -12.94
C TYR A 368 12.86 5.53 -12.79
N GLN A 369 11.81 6.25 -13.15
CA GLN A 369 10.44 5.77 -13.09
C GLN A 369 9.77 5.93 -14.44
N TRP A 370 9.19 4.86 -14.91
CA TRP A 370 8.37 4.84 -16.11
C TRP A 370 6.94 4.45 -15.74
N LEU A 371 6.02 5.36 -15.98
CA LEU A 371 4.60 5.22 -15.71
C LEU A 371 3.83 5.32 -17.01
N HIS A 372 3.07 4.28 -17.31
CA HIS A 372 2.07 4.27 -18.38
C HIS A 372 0.69 4.14 -17.77
N THR A 373 -0.18 5.12 -18.03
CA THR A 373 -1.54 5.13 -17.54
C THR A 373 -2.51 5.28 -18.69
N THR A 374 -3.52 4.44 -18.73
CA THR A 374 -4.66 4.57 -19.63
C THR A 374 -5.93 4.72 -18.81
N GLY A 375 -6.80 5.65 -19.20
CA GLY A 375 -8.01 5.97 -18.45
C GLY A 375 -9.21 6.21 -19.36
N PRO A 376 -9.71 5.18 -20.08
CA PRO A 376 -10.90 5.36 -20.88
C PRO A 376 -12.14 5.65 -20.02
N VAL A 377 -12.88 6.67 -20.42
CA VAL A 377 -14.23 6.94 -19.93
C VAL A 377 -15.20 6.38 -20.97
N ASN A 378 -16.06 5.47 -20.53
CA ASN A 378 -17.08 4.89 -21.38
C ASN A 378 -18.42 5.55 -21.07
N PHE A 379 -18.97 6.27 -22.02
CA PHE A 379 -20.32 6.80 -21.92
C PHE A 379 -21.30 5.73 -22.38
N MET A 380 -22.36 5.55 -21.58
CA MET A 380 -23.42 4.59 -21.85
C MET A 380 -24.59 5.28 -22.57
N GLU A 381 -25.13 4.60 -23.55
CA GLU A 381 -26.16 5.17 -24.44
C GLU A 381 -27.36 5.72 -23.67
N ASP A 382 -27.99 4.88 -22.83
CA ASP A 382 -29.24 5.24 -22.17
C ASP A 382 -29.15 6.51 -21.31
N GLY A 383 -28.10 6.59 -20.44
CA GLY A 383 -27.94 7.71 -19.53
C GLY A 383 -27.47 8.99 -20.22
N VAL A 384 -26.57 8.87 -21.21
CA VAL A 384 -26.07 10.04 -21.97
C VAL A 384 -27.13 10.59 -22.89
N THR A 385 -27.91 9.74 -23.57
CA THR A 385 -29.00 10.17 -24.43
C THR A 385 -30.03 10.96 -23.64
N ASP A 386 -30.52 10.41 -22.52
CA ASP A 386 -31.45 11.10 -21.62
C ASP A 386 -30.93 12.47 -21.15
N MET A 387 -29.65 12.54 -20.79
CA MET A 387 -29.02 13.76 -20.29
C MET A 387 -28.86 14.81 -21.39
N ILE A 388 -28.43 14.42 -22.59
CA ILE A 388 -28.24 15.31 -23.72
C ILE A 388 -29.60 15.80 -24.24
N GLU A 389 -30.55 14.90 -24.45
CA GLU A 389 -31.90 15.25 -24.88
C GLU A 389 -32.58 16.17 -23.87
N GLY A 390 -32.49 15.85 -22.59
CA GLY A 390 -33.02 16.67 -21.51
C GLY A 390 -32.44 18.09 -21.49
N ASN A 391 -31.15 18.24 -21.68
CA ASN A 391 -30.49 19.54 -21.71
C ASN A 391 -30.84 20.34 -22.95
N ILE A 392 -30.88 19.70 -24.12
CA ILE A 392 -31.28 20.35 -25.38
C ILE A 392 -32.75 20.80 -25.29
N ASN A 393 -33.64 19.90 -24.89
CA ASN A 393 -35.07 20.20 -24.80
C ASN A 393 -35.39 21.30 -23.77
N ASN A 394 -34.68 21.29 -22.63
CA ASN A 394 -34.79 22.35 -21.63
C ASN A 394 -34.27 23.70 -22.15
N THR A 395 -33.22 23.69 -22.95
CA THR A 395 -32.71 24.91 -23.59
C THR A 395 -33.70 25.46 -24.61
N PHE A 396 -34.25 24.60 -25.42
CA PHE A 396 -35.30 25.02 -26.38
C PHE A 396 -36.54 25.54 -25.67
N LYS A 397 -37.01 24.89 -24.61
CA LYS A 397 -38.10 25.39 -23.78
C LYS A 397 -37.82 26.76 -23.17
N LYS A 398 -36.59 27.03 -22.76
CA LYS A 398 -36.19 28.36 -22.24
C LYS A 398 -36.18 29.45 -23.31
N ILE A 399 -35.80 29.11 -24.54
CA ILE A 399 -35.72 30.07 -25.66
C ILE A 399 -37.10 30.37 -26.24
N HIS A 400 -38.04 29.43 -26.17
CA HIS A 400 -39.37 29.53 -26.82
C HIS A 400 -40.51 29.36 -25.81
N LEU A 401 -40.39 29.97 -24.63
CA LEU A 401 -41.31 29.81 -23.50
C LEU A 401 -42.79 30.11 -23.83
N ASP A 402 -43.08 30.93 -24.87
CA ASP A 402 -44.40 31.40 -25.19
C ASP A 402 -45.07 30.71 -26.40
N ASP A 403 -44.37 29.79 -27.09
CA ASP A 403 -44.96 29.07 -28.24
C ASP A 403 -44.58 27.58 -28.25
N PRO A 404 -45.39 26.71 -27.63
CA PRO A 404 -45.17 25.26 -27.59
C PRO A 404 -45.09 24.58 -28.96
N ARG A 405 -45.62 25.22 -30.00
CA ARG A 405 -45.60 24.67 -31.36
C ARG A 405 -44.26 24.88 -32.08
N ARG A 406 -43.38 25.69 -31.53
CA ARG A 406 -42.03 25.98 -32.06
C ARG A 406 -40.88 25.30 -31.30
N THR A 407 -41.19 24.53 -30.27
CA THR A 407 -40.18 23.81 -29.49
C THR A 407 -40.07 22.38 -30.04
N PRO A 408 -39.13 22.07 -30.90
CA PRO A 408 -38.95 20.69 -31.34
C PRO A 408 -38.47 19.83 -30.19
N GLU A 409 -39.07 18.66 -30.00
CA GLU A 409 -38.46 17.61 -29.21
C GLU A 409 -37.41 16.95 -30.09
N MET A 410 -36.16 17.00 -29.66
CA MET A 410 -35.08 16.30 -30.32
C MET A 410 -34.84 14.97 -29.61
N SER A 411 -34.83 13.89 -30.39
CA SER A 411 -34.27 12.62 -29.96
C SER A 411 -32.89 12.45 -30.60
N LEU A 412 -31.93 12.07 -29.82
CA LEU A 412 -30.59 11.73 -30.27
C LEU A 412 -30.52 10.21 -30.46
N ASP A 413 -30.46 9.82 -31.74
CA ASP A 413 -30.20 8.42 -32.08
C ASP A 413 -28.68 8.21 -32.08
N VAL A 414 -28.15 7.68 -30.97
CA VAL A 414 -26.72 7.37 -30.82
C VAL A 414 -26.48 5.98 -31.39
N LEU A 415 -26.12 5.93 -32.66
CA LEU A 415 -25.75 4.69 -33.35
C LEU A 415 -24.57 4.02 -32.66
N ASN A 416 -24.79 2.77 -32.18
CA ASN A 416 -23.81 1.88 -31.57
C ASN A 416 -23.40 2.14 -30.13
N ASN A 417 -24.31 2.54 -29.29
CA ASN A 417 -24.36 2.26 -27.85
C ASN A 417 -23.30 2.87 -26.94
N ARG A 418 -22.23 3.54 -27.40
CA ARG A 418 -21.25 4.10 -26.49
C ARG A 418 -20.40 5.19 -27.15
N ILE A 419 -20.42 6.37 -26.58
CA ILE A 419 -19.37 7.36 -26.81
C ILE A 419 -18.19 6.98 -25.90
N ARG A 420 -17.07 6.67 -26.49
CA ARG A 420 -15.87 6.33 -25.74
C ARG A 420 -14.83 7.42 -25.85
N VAL A 421 -14.46 8.01 -24.73
CA VAL A 421 -13.30 8.90 -24.63
C VAL A 421 -12.20 8.17 -23.89
N SER A 422 -11.03 8.05 -24.49
CA SER A 422 -9.87 7.44 -23.83
C SER A 422 -8.65 8.35 -23.94
N GLY A 423 -7.90 8.44 -22.86
CA GLY A 423 -6.60 9.08 -22.83
C GLY A 423 -5.53 8.09 -22.39
N SER A 424 -4.37 8.17 -23.00
CA SER A 424 -3.17 7.47 -22.53
C SER A 424 -2.01 8.45 -22.46
N PHE A 425 -1.18 8.31 -21.46
CA PHE A 425 0.04 9.12 -21.34
C PHE A 425 1.16 8.31 -20.71
N ASP A 426 2.36 8.55 -21.25
CA ASP A 426 3.60 7.99 -20.74
C ASP A 426 4.37 9.09 -20.02
N THR A 427 4.74 8.83 -18.79
CA THR A 427 5.48 9.80 -17.98
C THR A 427 6.79 9.20 -17.49
N PRO A 428 7.92 9.42 -18.21
CA PRO A 428 9.21 9.09 -17.68
C PRO A 428 9.60 10.11 -16.59
N VAL A 429 9.98 9.61 -15.42
CA VAL A 429 10.48 10.43 -14.34
C VAL A 429 11.90 10.01 -14.00
N PHE A 430 12.82 10.95 -14.11
CA PHE A 430 14.22 10.78 -13.76
C PHE A 430 14.61 11.82 -12.71
N SER A 431 15.32 11.40 -11.67
CA SER A 431 15.88 12.31 -10.69
C SER A 431 17.19 11.76 -10.11
N THR A 432 18.17 12.61 -9.99
CA THR A 432 19.43 12.37 -9.29
C THR A 432 19.63 13.47 -8.25
N ALA A 433 20.09 13.11 -7.07
CA ALA A 433 20.43 14.07 -6.03
C ALA A 433 21.70 13.63 -5.29
N PRO A 434 22.70 14.50 -5.15
CA PRO A 434 23.80 14.33 -4.22
C PRO A 434 23.34 14.64 -2.79
N PHE A 435 23.89 13.94 -1.79
CA PHE A 435 23.68 14.20 -0.36
C PHE A 435 24.91 13.88 0.49
#